data_c647da5d0c1a53523c5d5663581d1e10
#
_entry.id   c647da5d0c1a53523c5d5663581d1e10
#
_cell.length_a   1.000
_cell.length_b   1.000
_cell.length_c   1.000
_cell.angle_alpha   90.00
_cell.angle_beta   90.00
_cell.angle_gamma   90.00
#
_symmetry.space_group_name_H-M   'P 1'
#
loop_
_entity.id
_entity.type
_entity.pdbx_description
1 polymer ?
#
loop_
_entity_poly.entity_id
_entity_poly.type
_entity_poly.pdbx_seq_one_letter_code
_entity_poly.pdbx_strand_id
1 'polypeptide(L)'
;MSRRLSLLTLVPALVAFSLAQAQGLPRSARPADARVYFITPAKGQVVHGKVLVRFGLSGMGVSPAGVTGPGTEGTGHHHLFVDAPPPAADQVLPKDEHHLHFGKGQTETTLDLPKGKHTLQLVFGDANHVPHDPPLLSDRIEITVK
;
A
#
# COMPACT_ATOMS: atom_id res chain seq x y z
N MET A 1 -73.38 10.32 -33.64
CA MET A 1 -71.99 10.73 -33.78
C MET A 1 -71.34 10.61 -32.40
N SER A 2 -70.67 9.49 -32.08
CA SER A 2 -70.00 9.24 -30.78
C SER A 2 -68.50 9.36 -30.96
N ARG A 3 -67.93 10.40 -30.39
CA ARG A 3 -66.44 10.58 -30.34
C ARG A 3 -65.88 9.74 -29.21
N ARG A 4 -65.07 8.75 -29.54
CA ARG A 4 -64.30 7.99 -28.57
C ARG A 4 -63.04 8.78 -28.23
N LEU A 5 -62.92 9.16 -26.94
CA LEU A 5 -61.74 9.80 -26.41
C LEU A 5 -60.73 8.69 -26.01
N SER A 6 -59.63 8.60 -26.74
CA SER A 6 -58.54 7.66 -26.36
C SER A 6 -57.65 8.35 -25.31
N LEU A 7 -57.66 7.79 -24.10
CA LEU A 7 -56.70 8.16 -23.05
C LEU A 7 -55.33 7.53 -23.38
N LEU A 8 -54.34 8.36 -23.67
CA LEU A 8 -52.95 7.98 -23.81
C LEU A 8 -52.35 7.90 -22.38
N THR A 9 -52.12 6.71 -21.90
CA THR A 9 -51.41 6.51 -20.61
C THR A 9 -49.91 6.63 -20.83
N LEU A 10 -49.33 7.70 -20.30
CA LEU A 10 -47.91 7.92 -20.27
C LEU A 10 -47.28 7.06 -19.14
N VAL A 11 -46.51 6.02 -19.48
CA VAL A 11 -45.78 5.21 -18.52
C VAL A 11 -44.43 5.89 -18.30
N PRO A 12 -44.07 6.35 -17.09
CA PRO A 12 -42.75 6.89 -16.82
C PRO A 12 -41.73 5.75 -16.85
N ALA A 13 -40.75 5.83 -17.74
CA ALA A 13 -39.58 4.95 -17.74
C ALA A 13 -38.70 5.29 -16.53
N LEU A 14 -38.66 4.41 -15.56
CA LEU A 14 -37.72 4.48 -14.45
C LEU A 14 -36.33 4.17 -14.98
N VAL A 15 -35.51 5.20 -15.17
CA VAL A 15 -34.08 5.03 -15.46
C VAL A 15 -33.38 4.65 -14.17
N ALA A 16 -33.12 3.35 -13.99
CA ALA A 16 -32.30 2.85 -12.90
C ALA A 16 -30.83 3.27 -13.16
N PHE A 17 -30.36 4.27 -12.46
CA PHE A 17 -28.93 4.57 -12.38
C PHE A 17 -28.26 3.45 -11.56
N SER A 18 -27.61 2.50 -12.22
CA SER A 18 -26.67 1.59 -11.57
C SER A 18 -25.45 2.42 -11.11
N LEU A 19 -25.36 2.66 -9.81
CA LEU A 19 -24.11 3.10 -9.19
C LEU A 19 -23.13 1.93 -9.30
N ALA A 20 -22.28 1.96 -10.32
CA ALA A 20 -21.11 1.09 -10.37
C ALA A 20 -20.22 1.48 -9.17
N GLN A 21 -20.24 0.66 -8.12
CA GLN A 21 -19.29 0.79 -7.03
C GLN A 21 -17.89 0.51 -7.61
N ALA A 22 -17.00 1.47 -7.50
CA ALA A 22 -15.58 1.27 -7.80
C ALA A 22 -15.09 0.20 -6.82
N GLN A 23 -14.97 -1.03 -7.30
CA GLN A 23 -14.35 -2.11 -6.52
C GLN A 23 -12.86 -1.83 -6.48
N GLY A 24 -12.32 -1.72 -5.26
CA GLY A 24 -10.88 -1.63 -5.05
C GLY A 24 -10.14 -2.84 -5.64
N LEU A 25 -8.84 -2.73 -5.79
CA LEU A 25 -8.02 -3.83 -6.30
C LEU A 25 -8.11 -5.06 -5.38
N PRO A 26 -8.09 -6.29 -5.94
CA PRO A 26 -7.97 -7.51 -5.14
C PRO A 26 -6.74 -7.43 -4.24
N ARG A 27 -6.91 -7.78 -2.97
CA ARG A 27 -5.87 -7.72 -1.95
C ARG A 27 -5.56 -9.11 -1.42
N SER A 28 -4.28 -9.40 -1.24
CA SER A 28 -3.83 -10.66 -0.68
C SER A 28 -3.99 -10.66 0.83
N ALA A 29 -4.59 -11.73 1.39
CA ALA A 29 -4.69 -11.89 2.83
C ALA A 29 -3.29 -12.08 3.46
N ARG A 30 -3.13 -11.67 4.72
CA ARG A 30 -1.93 -11.93 5.51
C ARG A 30 -2.23 -12.61 6.84
N PRO A 31 -1.27 -13.35 7.43
CA PRO A 31 -1.39 -13.86 8.80
C PRO A 31 -1.60 -12.71 9.80
N ALA A 32 -2.44 -12.93 10.81
CA ALA A 32 -2.79 -11.92 11.81
C ALA A 32 -1.58 -11.47 12.66
N ASP A 33 -0.61 -12.35 12.85
CA ASP A 33 0.63 -12.12 13.60
C ASP A 33 1.79 -11.60 12.74
N ALA A 34 1.58 -11.45 11.43
CA ALA A 34 2.58 -10.87 10.54
C ALA A 34 2.93 -9.43 10.94
N ARG A 35 4.23 -9.12 10.92
CA ARG A 35 4.76 -7.80 11.29
C ARG A 35 5.86 -7.38 10.33
N VAL A 36 5.84 -6.09 9.95
CA VAL A 36 6.96 -5.40 9.32
C VAL A 36 7.45 -4.30 10.27
N TYR A 37 8.77 -4.14 10.42
CA TYR A 37 9.34 -3.22 11.40
C TYR A 37 10.74 -2.76 10.97
N PHE A 38 11.22 -1.68 11.58
CA PHE A 38 12.61 -1.25 11.41
C PHE A 38 13.53 -2.03 12.35
N ILE A 39 14.57 -2.65 11.79
CA ILE A 39 15.72 -3.13 12.57
C ILE A 39 16.61 -1.93 12.89
N THR A 40 16.81 -1.04 11.92
CA THR A 40 17.47 0.26 12.05
C THR A 40 16.89 1.22 11.00
N PRO A 41 16.81 2.52 11.24
CA PRO A 41 17.09 3.23 12.48
C PRO A 41 16.00 3.04 13.53
N ALA A 42 16.31 3.34 14.80
CA ALA A 42 15.32 3.39 15.86
C ALA A 42 14.52 4.71 15.81
N LYS A 43 13.30 4.70 16.35
CA LYS A 43 12.48 5.90 16.51
C LYS A 43 13.24 6.95 17.34
N GLY A 44 13.30 8.18 16.83
CA GLY A 44 13.99 9.30 17.49
C GLY A 44 15.51 9.31 17.30
N GLN A 45 16.06 8.36 16.55
CA GLN A 45 17.52 8.28 16.35
C GLN A 45 18.06 9.52 15.64
N VAL A 46 19.21 10.02 16.13
CA VAL A 46 20.03 11.00 15.43
C VAL A 46 21.08 10.26 14.60
N VAL A 47 21.12 10.54 13.31
CA VAL A 47 22.04 9.91 12.36
C VAL A 47 22.96 10.96 11.78
N HIS A 48 24.24 10.66 11.68
CA HIS A 48 25.24 11.51 11.03
C HIS A 48 25.59 10.93 9.65
N GLY A 49 25.38 11.73 8.60
CA GLY A 49 25.61 11.29 7.22
C GLY A 49 24.48 10.39 6.69
N LYS A 50 24.85 9.37 5.90
CA LYS A 50 23.89 8.49 5.25
C LYS A 50 23.14 7.60 6.24
N VAL A 51 21.84 7.41 6.01
CA VAL A 51 20.96 6.64 6.88
C VAL A 51 20.87 5.20 6.38
N LEU A 52 21.48 4.26 7.12
CA LEU A 52 21.26 2.83 6.88
C LEU A 52 19.90 2.44 7.40
N VAL A 53 19.05 1.88 6.54
CA VAL A 53 17.72 1.37 6.90
C VAL A 53 17.68 -0.14 6.64
N ARG A 54 17.42 -0.93 7.70
CA ARG A 54 17.23 -2.37 7.62
C ARG A 54 15.81 -2.72 7.99
N PHE A 55 15.20 -3.58 7.18
CA PHE A 55 13.80 -3.97 7.28
C PHE A 55 13.69 -5.30 8.01
N GLY A 56 12.79 -5.38 8.99
CA GLY A 56 12.41 -6.60 9.66
C GLY A 56 11.06 -7.08 9.17
N LEU A 57 10.89 -8.39 9.06
CA LEU A 57 9.65 -9.06 8.72
C LEU A 57 9.50 -10.31 9.57
N SER A 58 8.29 -10.59 10.05
CA SER A 58 7.93 -11.85 10.69
C SER A 58 6.56 -12.31 10.24
N GLY A 59 6.35 -13.63 10.25
CA GLY A 59 5.08 -14.26 9.87
C GLY A 59 4.78 -14.29 8.37
N MET A 60 5.68 -13.75 7.53
CA MET A 60 5.57 -13.78 6.06
C MET A 60 6.95 -13.95 5.42
N GLY A 61 6.96 -14.27 4.13
CA GLY A 61 8.18 -14.39 3.33
C GLY A 61 8.42 -13.18 2.42
N VAL A 62 9.69 -12.89 2.13
CA VAL A 62 10.05 -11.90 1.10
C VAL A 62 10.10 -12.61 -0.25
N SER A 63 9.42 -12.06 -1.24
CA SER A 63 9.49 -12.49 -2.65
C SER A 63 9.70 -11.30 -3.57
N PRO A 64 10.32 -11.46 -4.74
CA PRO A 64 10.37 -10.40 -5.72
C PRO A 64 8.97 -10.00 -6.21
N ALA A 65 8.83 -8.73 -6.64
CA ALA A 65 7.61 -8.23 -7.26
C ALA A 65 7.25 -9.04 -8.51
N GLY A 66 5.95 -9.26 -8.73
CA GLY A 66 5.43 -9.98 -9.89
C GLY A 66 5.57 -11.51 -9.82
N VAL A 67 6.18 -12.05 -8.76
CA VAL A 67 6.24 -13.52 -8.56
C VAL A 67 4.91 -13.98 -7.98
N THR A 68 4.21 -14.82 -8.74
CA THR A 68 2.90 -15.38 -8.37
C THR A 68 2.87 -16.88 -8.64
N GLY A 69 1.94 -17.59 -8.03
CA GLY A 69 1.74 -19.03 -8.23
C GLY A 69 1.80 -19.82 -6.92
N PRO A 70 1.71 -21.15 -6.99
CA PRO A 70 1.76 -22.01 -5.80
C PRO A 70 3.02 -21.78 -4.98
N GLY A 71 2.85 -21.60 -3.66
CA GLY A 71 3.95 -21.34 -2.72
C GLY A 71 4.35 -19.89 -2.55
N THR A 72 3.62 -18.95 -3.18
CA THR A 72 3.82 -17.51 -2.98
C THR A 72 2.78 -16.90 -2.01
N GLU A 73 1.90 -17.69 -1.46
CA GLU A 73 0.94 -17.27 -0.44
C GLU A 73 1.70 -16.76 0.80
N GLY A 74 1.26 -15.63 1.34
CA GLY A 74 1.93 -15.03 2.49
C GLY A 74 3.33 -14.48 2.18
N THR A 75 3.58 -14.10 0.93
CA THR A 75 4.82 -13.42 0.52
C THR A 75 4.56 -12.05 -0.07
N GLY A 76 5.62 -11.24 -0.16
CA GLY A 76 5.58 -9.92 -0.74
C GLY A 76 6.94 -9.25 -0.71
N HIS A 77 6.96 -7.94 -0.88
CA HIS A 77 8.19 -7.15 -0.88
C HIS A 77 8.02 -5.82 -0.16
N HIS A 78 9.15 -5.28 0.25
CA HIS A 78 9.17 -4.03 1.02
C HIS A 78 9.02 -2.79 0.14
N HIS A 79 8.31 -1.82 0.69
CA HIS A 79 8.32 -0.42 0.26
C HIS A 79 8.71 0.45 1.46
N LEU A 80 9.39 1.56 1.23
CA LEU A 80 9.75 2.52 2.26
C LEU A 80 9.22 3.90 1.86
N PHE A 81 8.39 4.46 2.72
CA PHE A 81 7.85 5.79 2.57
C PHE A 81 8.71 6.76 3.38
N VAL A 82 9.22 7.78 2.72
CA VAL A 82 10.09 8.83 3.28
C VAL A 82 9.35 10.15 3.18
N ASP A 83 9.04 10.77 4.32
CA ASP A 83 8.30 12.05 4.40
C ASP A 83 6.96 12.05 3.63
N ALA A 84 6.38 10.88 3.48
CA ALA A 84 5.13 10.65 2.76
C ALA A 84 4.03 10.15 3.70
N PRO A 85 2.75 10.39 3.38
CA PRO A 85 1.63 9.85 4.15
C PRO A 85 1.52 8.32 3.99
N PRO A 86 0.80 7.62 4.89
CA PRO A 86 0.52 6.20 4.71
C PRO A 86 -0.28 5.97 3.41
N PRO A 87 -0.12 4.79 2.77
CA PRO A 87 -0.80 4.48 1.52
C PRO A 87 -2.30 4.28 1.71
N ALA A 88 -3.05 4.47 0.64
CA ALA A 88 -4.41 3.95 0.54
C ALA A 88 -4.37 2.41 0.51
N ALA A 89 -5.32 1.78 1.21
CA ALA A 89 -5.29 0.34 1.42
C ALA A 89 -5.60 -0.50 0.16
N ASP A 90 -6.29 0.09 -0.80
CA ASP A 90 -6.87 -0.58 -1.98
C ASP A 90 -6.28 -0.09 -3.31
N GLN A 91 -5.13 0.57 -3.26
CA GLN A 91 -4.45 1.11 -4.43
C GLN A 91 -3.04 0.55 -4.58
N VAL A 92 -2.54 0.58 -5.80
CA VAL A 92 -1.14 0.25 -6.08
C VAL A 92 -0.24 1.23 -5.35
N LEU A 93 0.76 0.69 -4.64
CA LEU A 93 1.77 1.49 -3.95
C LEU A 93 2.56 2.34 -4.95
N PRO A 94 2.68 3.65 -4.71
CA PRO A 94 3.43 4.53 -5.60
C PRO A 94 4.93 4.20 -5.59
N LYS A 95 5.62 4.66 -6.64
CA LYS A 95 7.07 4.55 -6.77
C LYS A 95 7.62 5.86 -7.30
N ASP A 96 8.26 6.61 -6.42
CA ASP A 96 8.90 7.90 -6.69
C ASP A 96 10.00 8.17 -5.65
N GLU A 97 10.47 9.41 -5.54
CA GLU A 97 11.54 9.81 -4.61
C GLU A 97 11.17 9.66 -3.12
N HIS A 98 9.87 9.70 -2.79
CA HIS A 98 9.33 9.53 -1.44
C HIS A 98 8.77 8.12 -1.17
N HIS A 99 8.62 7.30 -2.21
CA HIS A 99 8.05 5.96 -2.16
C HIS A 99 9.00 4.96 -2.80
N LEU A 100 9.95 4.46 -2.00
CA LEU A 100 11.01 3.58 -2.48
C LEU A 100 10.52 2.14 -2.57
N HIS A 101 10.80 1.48 -3.70
CA HIS A 101 10.34 0.14 -4.03
C HIS A 101 11.50 -0.86 -4.02
N PHE A 102 11.37 -1.96 -3.29
CA PHE A 102 12.38 -3.00 -3.11
C PHE A 102 11.95 -4.33 -3.76
N GLY A 103 11.51 -4.24 -5.01
CA GLY A 103 10.90 -5.35 -5.76
C GLY A 103 11.82 -6.48 -6.18
N LYS A 104 13.10 -6.47 -5.79
CA LYS A 104 14.02 -7.61 -5.99
C LYS A 104 14.23 -8.42 -4.71
N GLY A 105 13.43 -8.17 -3.66
CA GLY A 105 13.56 -8.84 -2.37
C GLY A 105 14.64 -8.26 -1.45
N GLN A 106 15.05 -7.01 -1.69
CA GLN A 106 15.99 -6.33 -0.81
C GLN A 106 15.38 -6.11 0.58
N THR A 107 16.21 -6.23 1.61
CA THR A 107 15.83 -6.07 3.02
C THR A 107 16.57 -4.93 3.70
N GLU A 108 17.36 -4.16 2.96
CA GLU A 108 18.02 -2.96 3.44
C GLU A 108 18.28 -1.95 2.33
N THR A 109 18.53 -0.71 2.72
CA THR A 109 18.95 0.38 1.83
C THR A 109 19.76 1.41 2.62
N THR A 110 20.47 2.27 1.89
CA THR A 110 21.14 3.46 2.45
C THR A 110 20.57 4.69 1.78
N LEU A 111 20.03 5.60 2.59
CA LEU A 111 19.44 6.85 2.13
C LEU A 111 20.45 8.00 2.29
N ASP A 112 20.44 8.90 1.32
CA ASP A 112 21.15 10.19 1.40
C ASP A 112 20.09 11.28 1.58
N LEU A 113 19.76 11.60 2.83
CA LEU A 113 18.72 12.56 3.18
C LEU A 113 19.35 13.89 3.59
N PRO A 114 18.69 15.01 3.28
CA PRO A 114 19.10 16.33 3.78
C PRO A 114 19.18 16.35 5.31
N LYS A 115 19.93 17.30 5.85
CA LYS A 115 19.90 17.54 7.30
C LYS A 115 18.51 18.01 7.74
N GLY A 116 18.03 17.44 8.82
CA GLY A 116 16.70 17.76 9.35
C GLY A 116 15.97 16.54 9.92
N LYS A 117 14.71 16.74 10.20
CA LYS A 117 13.79 15.69 10.65
C LYS A 117 13.17 15.00 9.44
N HIS A 118 13.11 13.68 9.49
CA HIS A 118 12.51 12.85 8.46
C HIS A 118 11.60 11.81 9.10
N THR A 119 10.52 11.49 8.42
CA THR A 119 9.64 10.39 8.80
C THR A 119 9.85 9.20 7.88
N LEU A 120 9.89 8.00 8.45
CA LEU A 120 10.04 6.74 7.73
C LEU A 120 8.90 5.80 8.09
N GLN A 121 8.36 5.09 7.12
CA GLN A 121 7.38 4.02 7.33
C GLN A 121 7.58 2.89 6.32
N LEU A 122 7.63 1.66 6.79
CA LEU A 122 7.65 0.48 5.93
C LEU A 122 6.22 0.06 5.60
N VAL A 123 6.04 -0.35 4.35
CA VAL A 123 4.83 -0.97 3.83
C VAL A 123 5.23 -2.27 3.17
N PHE A 124 4.50 -3.35 3.43
CA PHE A 124 4.74 -4.62 2.78
C PHE A 124 3.64 -4.85 1.74
N GLY A 125 4.02 -4.84 0.47
CA GLY A 125 3.13 -5.01 -0.68
C GLY A 125 3.17 -6.43 -1.23
N ASP A 126 2.06 -6.88 -1.81
CA ASP A 126 1.97 -8.15 -2.50
C ASP A 126 2.66 -8.11 -3.89
N ALA A 127 2.60 -9.22 -4.64
CA ALA A 127 3.20 -9.33 -5.96
C ALA A 127 2.74 -8.24 -6.95
N ASN A 128 1.54 -7.67 -6.76
CA ASN A 128 0.94 -6.64 -7.60
C ASN A 128 1.15 -5.22 -7.05
N HIS A 129 1.99 -5.04 -6.03
CA HIS A 129 2.25 -3.76 -5.35
C HIS A 129 1.01 -3.21 -4.63
N VAL A 130 0.10 -4.07 -4.18
CA VAL A 130 -1.08 -3.67 -3.40
C VAL A 130 -0.83 -4.03 -1.93
N PRO A 131 -1.19 -3.16 -0.97
CA PRO A 131 -1.12 -3.51 0.45
C PRO A 131 -1.96 -4.76 0.75
N HIS A 132 -1.45 -5.65 1.62
CA HIS A 132 -2.19 -6.82 2.07
C HIS A 132 -3.50 -6.44 2.79
N ASP A 133 -4.36 -7.41 3.03
CA ASP A 133 -5.60 -7.24 3.80
C ASP A 133 -5.55 -8.02 5.12
N PRO A 134 -5.60 -7.32 6.27
CA PRO A 134 -5.42 -5.87 6.47
C PRO A 134 -4.02 -5.38 6.07
N PRO A 135 -3.78 -4.06 5.83
CA PRO A 135 -2.47 -3.55 5.44
C PRO A 135 -1.38 -3.94 6.43
N LEU A 136 -0.21 -4.32 5.93
CA LEU A 136 0.96 -4.62 6.74
C LEU A 136 1.91 -3.41 6.71
N LEU A 137 1.84 -2.61 7.76
CA LEU A 137 2.58 -1.36 7.93
C LEU A 137 3.42 -1.44 9.20
N SER A 138 4.62 -0.84 9.17
CA SER A 138 5.37 -0.57 10.39
C SER A 138 4.79 0.64 11.15
N ASP A 139 5.25 0.83 12.37
CA ASP A 139 5.16 2.14 13.00
C ASP A 139 5.81 3.19 12.11
N ARG A 140 5.21 4.39 12.08
CA ARG A 140 5.84 5.56 11.49
C ARG A 140 6.83 6.13 12.51
N ILE A 141 8.10 6.16 12.14
CA ILE A 141 9.17 6.68 12.99
C ILE A 141 9.67 8.02 12.48
N GLU A 142 10.11 8.89 13.38
CA GLU A 142 10.86 10.10 13.07
C GLU A 142 12.33 9.88 13.41
N ILE A 143 13.22 10.36 12.56
CA ILE A 143 14.68 10.43 12.77
C ILE A 143 15.16 11.84 12.53
N THR A 144 16.38 12.14 12.98
CA THR A 144 17.05 13.42 12.68
C THR A 144 18.40 13.18 12.02
N VAL A 145 18.61 13.76 10.83
CA VAL A 145 19.89 13.73 10.11
C VAL A 145 20.71 15.00 10.43
N LYS A 146 21.99 14.85 10.77
CA LYS A 146 22.93 15.94 11.11
C LYS A 146 24.19 15.94 10.24
#